data_fc90cc352b17675cf532e0350a3336f6
#
_entry.id   fc90cc352b17675cf532e0350a3336f6
#
_cell.length_a   1.000
_cell.length_b   1.000
_cell.length_c   1.000
_cell.angle_alpha   90.00
_cell.angle_beta   90.00
_cell.angle_gamma   90.00
#
_symmetry.space_group_name_H-M   'P 1'
#
loop_
_entity.id
_entity.type
_entity.pdbx_description
1 polymer ?
#
loop_
_entity_poly.entity_id
_entity_poly.type
_entity_poly.pdbx_seq_one_letter_code
_entity_poly.pdbx_strand_id
1 'polypeptide(L)'
;MQPKLLVLFLFLFFSVGVQAQDDLLSLLGEEKPKKERIKYAFKSPRVINAHSMEFLNPGTMDFRILHRFGTLDQGYKNFFGLDQASMRMSFDFGLLHNLMVGVGRSTFKKEVDAFIKYAPIRQSKGPWSSPVTLAFVSGITVDGLP
;
A
#
# COMPACT_ATOMS: atom_id res chain seq x y z
N MET A 1 -48.74 38.16 25.34
CA MET A 1 -48.21 36.79 25.49
C MET A 1 -46.97 36.88 26.37
N GLN A 2 -46.92 36.22 27.49
CA GLN A 2 -45.79 36.35 28.43
C GLN A 2 -44.56 35.68 27.82
N PRO A 3 -43.36 36.32 27.78
CA PRO A 3 -42.16 35.80 27.17
C PRO A 3 -41.70 34.46 27.77
N LYS A 4 -42.10 34.15 29.00
CA LYS A 4 -41.84 32.87 29.69
C LYS A 4 -42.52 31.67 29.05
N LEU A 5 -43.69 31.84 28.44
CA LEU A 5 -44.41 30.77 27.75
C LEU A 5 -43.77 30.41 26.42
N LEU A 6 -43.17 31.39 25.73
CA LEU A 6 -42.51 31.24 24.45
C LEU A 6 -41.19 30.47 24.62
N VAL A 7 -40.45 30.74 25.69
CA VAL A 7 -39.21 30.03 26.04
C VAL A 7 -39.50 28.57 26.42
N LEU A 8 -40.59 28.34 27.16
CA LEU A 8 -41.01 26.95 27.54
C LEU A 8 -41.41 26.13 26.30
N PHE A 9 -42.07 26.77 25.33
CA PHE A 9 -42.47 26.13 24.06
C PHE A 9 -41.26 25.85 23.17
N LEU A 10 -40.25 26.69 23.17
CA LEU A 10 -39.01 26.49 22.44
C LEU A 10 -38.20 25.32 23.03
N PHE A 11 -38.21 25.17 24.37
CA PHE A 11 -37.50 24.04 25.03
C PHE A 11 -38.21 22.69 24.81
N LEU A 12 -39.55 22.69 24.66
CA LEU A 12 -40.28 21.44 24.37
C LEU A 12 -40.01 20.93 22.90
N PHE A 13 -39.78 21.84 21.96
CA PHE A 13 -39.44 21.44 20.58
C PHE A 13 -38.03 20.89 20.43
N PHE A 14 -37.11 21.23 21.34
CA PHE A 14 -35.73 20.71 21.31
C PHE A 14 -35.57 19.30 21.84
N SER A 15 -36.52 18.78 22.60
CA SER A 15 -36.45 17.46 23.23
C SER A 15 -36.97 16.31 22.35
N VAL A 16 -37.56 16.60 21.19
CA VAL A 16 -38.10 15.54 20.30
C VAL A 16 -37.06 15.03 19.29
N GLY A 17 -35.89 15.72 19.17
CA GLY A 17 -34.86 15.39 18.18
C GLY A 17 -33.90 14.26 18.55
N VAL A 18 -33.91 13.78 19.80
CA VAL A 18 -32.84 12.86 20.28
C VAL A 18 -33.14 11.37 20.03
N GLN A 19 -34.39 11.00 19.79
CA GLN A 19 -34.73 9.58 19.56
C GLN A 19 -34.54 9.09 18.12
N ALA A 20 -34.40 10.01 17.14
CA ALA A 20 -34.24 9.62 15.74
C ALA A 20 -32.84 9.07 15.42
N GLN A 21 -31.83 9.30 16.26
CA GLN A 21 -30.46 8.82 16.02
C GLN A 21 -30.25 7.36 16.45
N ASP A 22 -30.91 6.92 17.52
CA ASP A 22 -30.79 5.55 17.99
C ASP A 22 -31.49 4.56 17.04
N ASP A 23 -32.59 4.97 16.42
CA ASP A 23 -33.32 4.13 15.45
C ASP A 23 -32.56 4.00 14.12
N LEU A 24 -31.84 5.03 13.71
CA LEU A 24 -30.97 5.00 12.52
C LEU A 24 -29.72 4.13 12.76
N LEU A 25 -29.15 4.15 13.96
CA LEU A 25 -28.01 3.30 14.33
C LEU A 25 -28.41 1.82 14.37
N SER A 26 -29.64 1.50 14.83
CA SER A 26 -30.15 0.12 14.87
C SER A 26 -30.41 -0.44 13.47
N LEU A 27 -30.74 0.41 12.50
CA LEU A 27 -30.89 0.05 11.07
C LEU A 27 -29.56 -0.26 10.38
N LEU A 28 -28.44 0.28 10.88
CA LEU A 28 -27.11 -0.03 10.36
C LEU A 28 -26.65 -1.45 10.70
N GLY A 29 -27.39 -2.17 11.54
CA GLY A 29 -27.09 -3.54 11.99
C GLY A 29 -25.75 -3.61 12.72
N GLU A 30 -25.63 -4.43 13.71
CA GLU A 30 -24.33 -4.82 14.25
C GLU A 30 -23.54 -5.56 13.15
N GLU A 31 -22.65 -4.85 12.45
CA GLU A 31 -21.69 -5.54 11.58
C GLU A 31 -20.90 -6.51 12.45
N LYS A 32 -21.14 -7.79 12.25
CA LYS A 32 -20.35 -8.83 12.89
C LYS A 32 -18.88 -8.53 12.62
N PRO A 33 -18.02 -8.52 13.64
CA PRO A 33 -16.62 -8.17 13.49
C PRO A 33 -15.99 -9.06 12.42
N LYS A 34 -15.75 -8.48 11.25
CA LYS A 34 -15.17 -9.15 10.09
C LYS A 34 -13.65 -9.03 10.16
N LYS A 35 -12.96 -10.12 9.85
CA LYS A 35 -11.50 -10.07 9.71
C LYS A 35 -11.13 -9.14 8.58
N GLU A 36 -10.50 -8.02 8.91
CA GLU A 36 -10.05 -7.02 7.94
C GLU A 36 -8.53 -7.01 7.86
N ARG A 37 -7.99 -7.15 6.66
CA ARG A 37 -6.55 -7.06 6.42
C ARG A 37 -6.12 -5.59 6.45
N ILE A 38 -5.04 -5.29 7.16
CA ILE A 38 -4.43 -3.97 7.11
C ILE A 38 -3.77 -3.80 5.73
N LYS A 39 -4.10 -2.71 5.07
CA LYS A 39 -3.61 -2.33 3.75
C LYS A 39 -2.96 -0.96 3.84
N TYR A 40 -2.05 -0.69 2.90
CA TYR A 40 -1.48 0.65 2.69
C TYR A 40 -0.56 1.16 3.81
N ALA A 41 0.20 0.28 4.43
CA ALA A 41 1.34 0.68 5.25
C ALA A 41 2.39 1.42 4.39
N PHE A 42 2.51 1.00 3.11
CA PHE A 42 3.29 1.67 2.06
C PHE A 42 2.44 1.83 0.80
N LYS A 43 2.72 2.86 0.01
CA LYS A 43 2.02 3.10 -1.27
C LYS A 43 2.48 2.17 -2.40
N SER A 44 3.58 1.46 -2.23
CA SER A 44 4.22 0.67 -3.26
C SER A 44 4.71 -0.67 -2.72
N PRO A 45 4.71 -1.75 -3.53
CA PRO A 45 5.32 -3.03 -3.18
C PRO A 45 6.84 -2.96 -2.97
N ARG A 46 7.48 -1.87 -3.41
CA ARG A 46 8.91 -1.62 -3.22
C ARG A 46 9.16 -0.25 -2.63
N VAL A 47 10.15 -0.15 -1.77
CA VAL A 47 10.69 1.11 -1.23
C VAL A 47 12.14 1.20 -1.64
N ILE A 48 12.43 2.08 -2.60
CA ILE A 48 13.74 2.21 -3.27
C ILE A 48 14.17 0.84 -3.85
N ASN A 49 15.13 0.17 -3.23
CA ASN A 49 15.65 -1.15 -3.65
C ASN A 49 15.09 -2.32 -2.84
N ALA A 50 14.40 -2.05 -1.74
CA ALA A 50 13.86 -3.07 -0.85
C ALA A 50 12.40 -3.39 -1.17
N HIS A 51 11.96 -4.59 -0.85
CA HIS A 51 10.56 -4.95 -0.89
C HIS A 51 9.85 -4.46 0.38
N SER A 52 8.70 -3.80 0.21
CA SER A 52 7.80 -3.46 1.31
C SER A 52 6.91 -4.65 1.67
N MET A 53 6.05 -4.50 2.66
CA MET A 53 5.04 -5.53 2.99
C MET A 53 3.80 -5.49 2.08
N GLU A 54 3.73 -4.55 1.14
CA GLU A 54 2.60 -4.43 0.22
C GLU A 54 2.71 -5.38 -0.97
N PHE A 55 1.56 -5.82 -1.47
CA PHE A 55 1.42 -6.72 -2.61
C PHE A 55 0.51 -6.08 -3.65
N LEU A 56 0.75 -6.39 -4.91
CA LEU A 56 -0.18 -6.06 -5.98
C LEU A 56 -1.46 -6.89 -5.84
N ASN A 57 -2.57 -6.32 -6.27
CA ASN A 57 -3.82 -7.07 -6.35
C ASN A 57 -3.69 -8.20 -7.39
N PRO A 58 -4.41 -9.32 -7.22
CA PRO A 58 -4.43 -10.39 -8.22
C PRO A 58 -4.84 -9.85 -9.59
N GLY A 59 -4.12 -10.28 -10.63
CA GLY A 59 -4.37 -9.85 -12.01
C GLY A 59 -3.88 -8.44 -12.35
N THR A 60 -3.19 -7.76 -11.43
CA THR A 60 -2.58 -6.46 -11.74
C THR A 60 -1.10 -6.60 -12.06
N MET A 61 -0.64 -5.74 -12.96
CA MET A 61 0.76 -5.60 -13.34
C MET A 61 1.24 -4.19 -13.00
N ASP A 62 2.43 -4.09 -12.44
CA ASP A 62 3.14 -2.84 -12.21
C ASP A 62 4.38 -2.80 -13.11
N PHE A 63 4.39 -1.86 -14.05
CA PHE A 63 5.57 -1.58 -14.88
C PHE A 63 6.37 -0.46 -14.24
N ARG A 64 7.65 -0.72 -14.02
CA ARG A 64 8.51 0.21 -13.30
C ARG A 64 9.81 0.47 -14.03
N ILE A 65 10.16 1.76 -14.10
CA ILE A 65 11.44 2.22 -14.60
C ILE A 65 12.18 2.88 -13.44
N LEU A 66 13.33 2.33 -13.09
CA LEU A 66 14.18 2.84 -12.03
C LEU A 66 15.45 3.42 -12.65
N HIS A 67 15.74 4.66 -12.32
CA HIS A 67 16.97 5.34 -12.70
C HIS A 67 17.91 5.39 -11.51
N ARG A 68 19.19 5.12 -11.75
CA ARG A 68 20.28 5.33 -10.80
C ARG A 68 21.30 6.24 -11.46
N PHE A 69 21.63 7.30 -10.81
CA PHE A 69 22.65 8.24 -11.24
C PHE A 69 24.00 7.85 -10.62
N GLY A 70 25.08 8.27 -11.27
CA GLY A 70 26.43 8.12 -10.73
C GLY A 70 26.70 9.04 -9.54
N THR A 71 27.94 9.05 -9.08
CA THR A 71 28.36 9.86 -7.94
C THR A 71 28.48 11.36 -8.34
N LEU A 72 28.19 12.23 -7.38
CA LEU A 72 28.24 13.69 -7.57
C LEU A 72 29.67 14.26 -7.48
N ASP A 73 30.64 13.47 -7.04
CA ASP A 73 32.02 13.88 -6.73
C ASP A 73 32.82 14.37 -7.94
N GLN A 74 32.44 13.94 -9.14
CA GLN A 74 33.11 14.35 -10.39
C GLN A 74 32.60 15.70 -10.93
N GLY A 75 31.66 16.32 -10.24
CA GLY A 75 31.19 17.68 -10.55
C GLY A 75 30.60 17.83 -11.97
N TYR A 76 30.81 19.00 -12.54
CA TYR A 76 30.24 19.34 -13.86
C TYR A 76 30.80 18.53 -15.04
N LYS A 77 31.96 17.90 -14.91
CA LYS A 77 32.59 17.11 -15.99
C LYS A 77 31.76 15.89 -16.38
N ASN A 78 31.02 15.31 -15.44
CA ASN A 78 30.10 14.16 -15.67
C ASN A 78 28.64 14.55 -15.41
N PHE A 79 28.30 15.82 -15.63
CA PHE A 79 26.97 16.34 -15.38
C PHE A 79 26.40 15.86 -14.02
N PHE A 80 27.22 15.96 -12.94
CA PHE A 80 26.85 15.53 -11.58
C PHE A 80 26.31 14.08 -11.52
N GLY A 81 26.97 13.17 -12.27
CA GLY A 81 26.61 11.74 -12.29
C GLY A 81 25.56 11.34 -13.31
N LEU A 82 25.05 12.24 -14.14
CA LEU A 82 24.09 11.89 -15.20
C LEU A 82 24.72 11.01 -16.29
N ASP A 83 25.98 11.23 -16.66
CA ASP A 83 26.66 10.46 -17.71
C ASP A 83 26.86 8.99 -17.34
N GLN A 84 26.78 8.67 -16.04
CA GLN A 84 26.90 7.31 -15.52
C GLN A 84 25.53 6.74 -15.10
N ALA A 85 24.45 7.31 -15.61
CA ALA A 85 23.12 6.84 -15.26
C ALA A 85 22.87 5.42 -15.77
N SER A 86 22.34 4.58 -14.92
CA SER A 86 21.84 3.25 -15.26
C SER A 86 20.34 3.19 -15.08
N MET A 87 19.69 2.38 -15.90
CA MET A 87 18.26 2.19 -15.89
C MET A 87 17.92 0.71 -15.67
N ARG A 88 16.90 0.45 -14.86
CA ARG A 88 16.31 -0.87 -14.72
C ARG A 88 14.81 -0.79 -15.02
N MET A 89 14.37 -1.60 -15.97
CA MET A 89 12.95 -1.83 -16.26
C MET A 89 12.51 -3.12 -15.58
N SER A 90 11.32 -3.13 -14.98
CA SER A 90 10.75 -4.32 -14.38
C SER A 90 9.25 -4.40 -14.58
N PHE A 91 8.78 -5.64 -14.63
CA PHE A 91 7.37 -6.00 -14.62
C PHE A 91 7.11 -6.84 -13.37
N ASP A 92 6.26 -6.33 -12.51
CA ASP A 92 5.87 -6.99 -11.27
C ASP A 92 4.40 -7.41 -11.40
N PHE A 93 4.05 -8.68 -11.11
CA PHE A 93 2.71 -9.23 -11.29
C PHE A 93 2.15 -9.71 -9.95
N GLY A 94 0.92 -9.32 -9.63
CA GLY A 94 0.14 -9.87 -8.53
C GLY A 94 -0.57 -11.16 -8.98
N LEU A 95 -0.11 -12.31 -8.52
CA LEU A 95 -0.74 -13.60 -8.82
C LEU A 95 -1.88 -13.92 -7.85
N LEU A 96 -1.62 -13.74 -6.57
CA LEU A 96 -2.58 -13.90 -5.49
C LEU A 96 -2.48 -12.72 -4.53
N HIS A 97 -3.44 -12.61 -3.61
CA HIS A 97 -3.40 -11.56 -2.58
C HIS A 97 -2.13 -11.57 -1.71
N ASN A 98 -1.44 -12.71 -1.63
CA ASN A 98 -0.25 -12.93 -0.83
C ASN A 98 0.95 -13.45 -1.64
N LEU A 99 0.83 -13.48 -2.97
CA LEU A 99 1.87 -13.96 -3.88
C LEU A 99 2.07 -12.99 -5.03
N MET A 100 3.30 -12.61 -5.27
CA MET A 100 3.71 -11.70 -6.31
C MET A 100 5.03 -12.16 -6.90
N VAL A 101 5.19 -12.02 -8.20
CA VAL A 101 6.41 -12.32 -8.94
C VAL A 101 6.81 -11.10 -9.76
N GLY A 102 8.06 -11.03 -10.13
CA GLY A 102 8.51 -9.99 -11.04
C GLY A 102 9.78 -10.36 -11.76
N VAL A 103 9.96 -9.73 -12.90
CA VAL A 103 11.16 -9.83 -13.73
C VAL A 103 11.65 -8.43 -14.06
N GLY A 104 12.96 -8.27 -14.18
CA GLY A 104 13.56 -7.00 -14.52
C GLY A 104 14.83 -7.14 -15.33
N ARG A 105 15.16 -6.06 -16.03
CA ARG A 105 16.43 -5.95 -16.74
C ARG A 105 17.09 -4.61 -16.45
N SER A 106 18.35 -4.65 -16.08
CA SER A 106 19.18 -3.48 -15.86
C SER A 106 20.10 -3.23 -17.09
N THR A 107 20.35 -1.96 -17.38
CA THR A 107 21.39 -1.59 -18.35
C THR A 107 22.80 -1.76 -17.78
N PHE A 108 22.90 -1.72 -16.44
CA PHE A 108 24.16 -1.99 -15.77
C PHE A 108 24.50 -3.47 -15.88
N LYS A 109 25.66 -3.82 -16.45
CA LYS A 109 26.11 -5.19 -16.74
C LYS A 109 25.13 -6.07 -17.53
N LYS A 110 24.11 -5.50 -18.14
CA LYS A 110 23.02 -6.25 -18.82
C LYS A 110 22.38 -7.30 -17.91
N GLU A 111 22.28 -7.03 -16.62
CA GLU A 111 21.69 -7.94 -15.61
C GLU A 111 20.22 -8.18 -15.89
N VAL A 112 19.81 -9.45 -15.78
CA VAL A 112 18.39 -9.85 -15.76
C VAL A 112 18.12 -10.46 -14.39
N ASP A 113 17.07 -9.97 -13.74
CA ASP A 113 16.66 -10.44 -12.43
C ASP A 113 15.20 -10.92 -12.42
N ALA A 114 14.93 -11.89 -11.59
CA ALA A 114 13.57 -12.33 -11.28
C ALA A 114 13.41 -12.52 -9.78
N PHE A 115 12.21 -12.33 -9.28
CA PHE A 115 11.91 -12.56 -7.86
C PHE A 115 10.53 -13.17 -7.67
N ILE A 116 10.38 -13.85 -6.55
CA ILE A 116 9.13 -14.30 -5.98
C ILE A 116 8.99 -13.73 -4.57
N LYS A 117 7.81 -13.23 -4.24
CA LYS A 117 7.47 -12.66 -2.94
C LYS A 117 6.20 -13.31 -2.43
N TYR A 118 6.25 -13.87 -1.24
CA TYR A 118 5.15 -14.59 -0.62
C TYR A 118 4.96 -14.20 0.84
N ALA A 119 3.70 -13.94 1.23
CA ALA A 119 3.35 -13.64 2.62
C ALA A 119 2.39 -14.70 3.18
N PRO A 120 2.87 -15.67 3.97
CA PRO A 120 2.01 -16.63 4.65
C PRO A 120 1.11 -15.98 5.68
N ILE A 121 1.60 -14.95 6.36
CA ILE A 121 0.87 -14.23 7.42
C ILE A 121 0.75 -12.77 7.05
N ARG A 122 -0.47 -12.23 7.09
CA ARG A 122 -0.73 -10.81 6.88
C ARG A 122 -1.43 -10.21 8.09
N GLN A 123 -0.97 -9.03 8.48
CA GLN A 123 -1.54 -8.25 9.56
C GLN A 123 -3.02 -7.98 9.30
N SER A 124 -3.84 -8.21 10.32
CA SER A 124 -5.29 -8.04 10.22
C SER A 124 -5.86 -7.56 11.56
N LYS A 125 -7.05 -6.96 11.50
CA LYS A 125 -7.90 -6.62 12.65
C LYS A 125 -9.09 -7.55 12.68
N GLY A 126 -9.72 -7.68 13.86
CA GLY A 126 -10.91 -8.50 14.07
C GLY A 126 -10.62 -9.87 14.68
N PRO A 127 -11.58 -10.81 14.64
CA PRO A 127 -11.42 -12.15 15.20
C PRO A 127 -10.27 -12.90 14.51
N TRP A 128 -9.42 -13.57 15.29
CA TRP A 128 -8.25 -14.30 14.79
C TRP A 128 -7.28 -13.40 14.01
N SER A 129 -7.07 -12.19 14.54
CA SER A 129 -6.16 -11.21 13.95
C SER A 129 -4.70 -11.60 14.14
N SER A 130 -3.86 -11.26 13.15
CA SER A 130 -2.41 -11.33 13.28
C SER A 130 -1.85 -9.93 13.51
N PRO A 131 -1.01 -9.72 14.53
CA PRO A 131 -0.41 -8.40 14.79
C PRO A 131 0.70 -8.03 13.80
N VAL A 132 1.22 -8.99 13.03
CA VAL A 132 2.35 -8.79 12.13
C VAL A 132 2.10 -9.35 10.74
N THR A 133 2.80 -8.81 9.75
CA THR A 133 2.96 -9.38 8.41
C THR A 133 4.33 -10.03 8.31
N LEU A 134 4.37 -11.30 7.91
CA LEU A 134 5.60 -12.00 7.55
C LEU A 134 5.64 -12.21 6.04
N ALA A 135 6.65 -11.67 5.37
CA ALA A 135 6.82 -11.82 3.94
C ALA A 135 8.23 -12.34 3.62
N PHE A 136 8.30 -13.33 2.75
CA PHE A 136 9.53 -13.87 2.20
C PHE A 136 9.71 -13.36 0.78
N VAL A 137 10.95 -12.98 0.46
CA VAL A 137 11.34 -12.60 -0.90
C VAL A 137 12.56 -13.42 -1.26
N SER A 138 12.50 -14.10 -2.40
CA SER A 138 13.62 -14.79 -3.00
C SER A 138 13.80 -14.30 -4.43
N GLY A 139 15.04 -14.11 -4.85
CA GLY A 139 15.34 -13.61 -6.18
C GLY A 139 16.61 -14.24 -6.73
N ILE A 140 16.73 -14.21 -8.06
CA ILE A 140 17.88 -14.60 -8.82
C ILE A 140 18.27 -13.48 -9.77
N THR A 141 19.56 -13.24 -9.92
CA THR A 141 20.12 -12.31 -10.89
C THR A 141 21.14 -13.03 -11.74
N VAL A 142 21.07 -12.80 -13.04
CA VAL A 142 22.00 -13.35 -14.02
C VAL A 142 22.68 -12.17 -14.74
N ASP A 143 24.00 -12.14 -14.68
CA ASP A 143 24.83 -11.13 -15.32
C ASP A 143 25.21 -11.58 -16.74
N GLY A 144 25.34 -10.58 -17.64
CA GLY A 144 26.05 -10.80 -18.89
C GLY A 144 25.36 -11.71 -19.89
N LEU A 145 24.05 -11.53 -20.11
CA LEU A 145 23.46 -12.09 -21.33
C LEU A 145 24.17 -11.49 -22.56
N PRO A 146 24.72 -12.35 -23.44
CA PRO A 146 25.47 -11.90 -24.61
C PRO A 146 24.67 -10.98 -25.55
#